data_8889ec741bec9354d434975452837ab1
#
_entry.id   8889ec741bec9354d434975452837ab1
#
_cell.length_a   1.000
_cell.length_b   1.000
_cell.length_c   1.000
_cell.angle_alpha   90.00
_cell.angle_beta   90.00
_cell.angle_gamma   90.00
#
_symmetry.space_group_name_H-M   'P 1'
#
loop_
_entity.id
_entity.type
_entity.pdbx_description
1 polymer ?
#
loop_
_entity_poly.entity_id
_entity_poly.type
_entity_poly.pdbx_seq_one_letter_code
_entity_poly.pdbx_strand_id
1 'polypeptide(L)'
;MLDTVAFIWALESPERLSKAALLALQHKAATREMSAVSLSELAIKQAIGKLVFRKEDIVNGISDLRLRVLPYTASHAYRLFGLPLHHTDPFDRQIIAQALAEAIPIVTSDEKFKLYKGLEVIW
;
A
#
# COMPACT_ATOMS: atom_id res chain seq x y z
N MET A 1 -6.69 2.05 0.34
CA MET A 1 -5.43 1.57 0.98
C MET A 1 -4.24 2.13 0.21
N LEU A 2 -3.16 2.55 0.88
CA LEU A 2 -1.92 2.98 0.22
C LEU A 2 -1.04 1.75 -0.04
N ASP A 3 -0.36 1.72 -1.20
CA ASP A 3 0.77 0.84 -1.38
C ASP A 3 2.01 1.39 -0.64
N THR A 4 3.09 0.63 -0.61
CA THR A 4 4.31 1.00 0.11
C THR A 4 4.97 2.26 -0.45
N VAL A 5 4.96 2.44 -1.77
CA VAL A 5 5.58 3.59 -2.45
C VAL A 5 4.77 4.86 -2.23
N ALA A 6 3.44 4.78 -2.35
CA ALA A 6 2.55 5.92 -2.07
C ALA A 6 2.65 6.37 -0.59
N PHE A 7 2.83 5.43 0.35
CA PHE A 7 3.09 5.74 1.75
C PHE A 7 4.40 6.52 1.93
N ILE A 8 5.50 6.04 1.34
CA ILE A 8 6.80 6.73 1.40
C ILE A 8 6.69 8.14 0.83
N TRP A 9 6.05 8.28 -0.35
CA TRP A 9 5.89 9.62 -0.96
C TRP A 9 4.98 10.53 -0.14
N ALA A 10 3.95 10.00 0.50
CA ALA A 10 3.11 10.80 1.37
C ALA A 10 3.87 11.40 2.56
N LEU A 11 4.96 10.73 3.00
CA LEU A 11 5.82 11.20 4.10
C LEU A 11 6.90 12.16 3.64
N GLU A 12 7.63 11.82 2.57
CA GLU A 12 8.86 12.52 2.20
C GLU A 12 8.70 13.51 1.04
N SER A 13 7.80 13.19 0.12
CA SER A 13 7.71 13.88 -1.17
C SER A 13 6.25 13.92 -1.65
N PRO A 14 5.34 14.55 -0.89
CA PRO A 14 3.90 14.54 -1.23
C PRO A 14 3.60 15.17 -2.60
N GLU A 15 4.51 15.98 -3.14
CA GLU A 15 4.43 16.53 -4.51
C GLU A 15 4.53 15.46 -5.61
N ARG A 16 5.00 14.26 -5.27
CA ARG A 16 5.04 13.10 -6.18
C ARG A 16 3.71 12.36 -6.28
N LEU A 17 2.80 12.60 -5.35
CA LEU A 17 1.46 12.04 -5.42
C LEU A 17 0.64 12.74 -6.50
N SER A 18 -0.15 11.97 -7.25
CA SER A 18 -1.08 12.56 -8.21
C SER A 18 -2.16 13.40 -7.49
N LYS A 19 -2.82 14.28 -8.25
CA LYS A 19 -3.95 15.05 -7.73
C LYS A 19 -5.06 14.15 -7.17
N ALA A 20 -5.34 13.03 -7.85
CA ALA A 20 -6.36 12.08 -7.40
C ALA A 20 -5.96 11.39 -6.09
N ALA A 21 -4.69 10.97 -5.97
CA ALA A 21 -4.14 10.38 -4.75
C ALA A 21 -4.22 11.37 -3.57
N LEU A 22 -3.82 12.63 -3.78
CA LEU A 22 -3.90 13.68 -2.76
C LEU A 22 -5.35 13.93 -2.31
N LEU A 23 -6.28 14.02 -3.24
CA LEU A 23 -7.70 14.20 -2.93
C LEU A 23 -8.25 13.02 -2.12
N ALA A 24 -7.90 11.79 -2.50
CA ALA A 24 -8.30 10.59 -1.76
C ALA A 24 -7.75 10.59 -0.33
N LEU A 25 -6.50 11.02 -0.13
CA LEU A 25 -5.89 11.13 1.20
C LEU A 25 -6.46 12.27 2.05
N GLN A 26 -6.91 13.36 1.41
CA GLN A 26 -7.46 14.52 2.12
C GLN A 26 -8.96 14.40 2.42
N HIS A 27 -9.64 13.43 1.83
CA HIS A 27 -11.08 13.27 2.00
C HIS A 27 -11.42 12.94 3.46
N LYS A 28 -12.17 13.80 4.13
CA LYS A 28 -12.41 13.73 5.58
C LYS A 28 -13.14 12.46 6.03
N ALA A 29 -14.04 11.94 5.18
CA ALA A 29 -14.82 10.73 5.46
C ALA A 29 -14.11 9.43 5.05
N ALA A 30 -12.95 9.49 4.38
CA ALA A 30 -12.24 8.31 3.93
C ALA A 30 -11.45 7.68 5.09
N THR A 31 -11.61 6.37 5.26
CA THR A 31 -10.70 5.58 6.09
C THR A 31 -9.40 5.38 5.33
N ARG A 32 -8.29 5.86 5.88
CA ARG A 32 -6.97 5.70 5.29
C ARG A 32 -6.34 4.45 5.87
N GLU A 33 -5.83 3.59 5.00
CA GLU A 33 -5.35 2.27 5.37
C GLU A 33 -4.04 1.93 4.66
N MET A 34 -3.24 1.10 5.29
CA MET A 34 -2.11 0.41 4.66
C MET A 34 -2.07 -1.04 5.15
N SER A 35 -1.49 -1.92 4.35
CA SER A 35 -1.31 -3.32 4.71
C SER A 35 -0.18 -3.52 5.72
N ALA A 36 -0.30 -4.47 6.64
CA ALA A 36 0.82 -4.96 7.44
C ALA A 36 1.95 -5.55 6.57
N VAL A 37 1.65 -5.99 5.36
CA VAL A 37 2.64 -6.41 4.36
C VAL A 37 3.59 -5.27 4.00
N SER A 38 3.08 -4.04 3.86
CA SER A 38 3.93 -2.86 3.61
C SER A 38 4.92 -2.60 4.75
N LEU A 39 4.53 -2.86 6.01
CA LEU A 39 5.47 -2.76 7.14
C LEU A 39 6.59 -3.79 7.04
N SER A 40 6.26 -5.03 6.65
CA SER A 40 7.25 -6.08 6.43
C SER A 40 8.22 -5.72 5.29
N GLU A 41 7.69 -5.17 4.19
CA GLU A 41 8.50 -4.69 3.07
C GLU A 41 9.47 -3.58 3.51
N LEU A 42 8.98 -2.58 4.23
CA LEU A 42 9.79 -1.47 4.74
C LEU A 42 10.90 -1.97 5.68
N ALA A 43 10.57 -2.90 6.59
CA ALA A 43 11.54 -3.49 7.52
C ALA A 43 12.64 -4.28 6.79
N ILE A 44 12.26 -5.06 5.78
CA ILE A 44 13.21 -5.84 4.97
C ILE A 44 14.10 -4.89 4.15
N LYS A 45 13.52 -3.88 3.50
CA LYS A 45 14.27 -2.89 2.72
C LYS A 45 15.25 -2.09 3.60
N GLN A 46 14.86 -1.75 4.82
CA GLN A 46 15.74 -1.10 5.79
C GLN A 46 16.91 -2.03 6.17
N ALA A 47 16.61 -3.29 6.50
CA ALA A 47 17.62 -4.26 6.94
C ALA A 47 18.71 -4.52 5.89
N ILE A 48 18.37 -4.44 4.60
CA ILE A 48 19.33 -4.62 3.48
C ILE A 48 19.89 -3.29 2.95
N GLY A 49 19.67 -2.18 3.65
CA GLY A 49 20.21 -0.86 3.29
C GLY A 49 19.56 -0.17 2.10
N LYS A 50 18.39 -0.64 1.66
CA LYS A 50 17.63 -0.02 0.55
C LYS A 50 16.64 1.05 1.00
N LEU A 51 16.48 1.26 2.30
CA LEU A 51 15.61 2.26 2.89
C LEU A 51 16.29 2.89 4.09
N VAL A 52 16.22 4.22 4.20
CA VAL A 52 16.88 5.00 5.26
C VAL A 52 15.97 5.21 6.48
N PHE A 53 14.67 4.99 6.35
CA PHE A 53 13.71 5.17 7.45
C PHE A 53 13.98 4.24 8.62
N ARG A 54 13.96 4.79 9.82
CA ARG A 54 13.93 4.03 11.05
C ARG A 54 12.50 3.62 11.38
N LYS A 55 12.34 2.64 12.25
CA LYS A 55 11.03 2.19 12.73
C LYS A 55 10.18 3.35 13.28
N GLU A 56 10.82 4.25 14.04
CA GLU A 56 10.16 5.40 14.65
C GLU A 56 9.60 6.36 13.60
N ASP A 57 10.31 6.56 12.50
CA ASP A 57 9.88 7.43 11.40
C ASP A 57 8.63 6.86 10.72
N ILE A 58 8.57 5.53 10.55
CA ILE A 58 7.42 4.82 9.99
C ILE A 58 6.22 4.90 10.94
N VAL A 59 6.43 4.65 12.24
CA VAL A 59 5.36 4.71 13.26
C VAL A 59 4.77 6.12 13.34
N ASN A 60 5.62 7.13 13.35
CA ASN A 60 5.19 8.54 13.36
C ASN A 60 4.42 8.88 12.09
N GLY A 61 4.91 8.46 10.92
CA GLY A 61 4.24 8.69 9.64
C GLY A 61 2.85 8.04 9.56
N ILE A 62 2.69 6.84 10.08
CA ILE A 62 1.38 6.18 10.19
C ILE A 62 0.42 7.01 11.05
N SER A 63 0.91 7.53 12.18
CA SER A 63 0.14 8.40 13.07
C SER A 63 -0.24 9.72 12.41
N ASP A 64 0.73 10.40 11.79
CA ASP A 64 0.55 11.72 11.16
C ASP A 64 -0.43 11.66 9.99
N LEU A 65 -0.36 10.61 9.18
CA LEU A 65 -1.29 10.34 8.08
C LEU A 65 -2.62 9.74 8.57
N ARG A 66 -2.75 9.43 9.86
CA ARG A 66 -3.92 8.78 10.48
C ARG A 66 -4.30 7.49 9.74
N LEU A 67 -3.28 6.66 9.46
CA LEU A 67 -3.47 5.39 8.79
C LEU A 67 -3.87 4.29 9.77
N ARG A 68 -4.82 3.47 9.37
CA ARG A 68 -5.10 2.19 10.00
C ARG A 68 -4.27 1.10 9.32
N VAL A 69 -3.49 0.36 10.09
CA VAL A 69 -2.76 -0.81 9.57
C VAL A 69 -3.68 -2.01 9.57
N LEU A 70 -3.93 -2.56 8.38
CA LEU A 70 -4.75 -3.76 8.20
C LEU A 70 -3.91 -5.02 8.41
N PRO A 71 -4.37 -5.97 9.24
CA PRO A 71 -3.69 -7.26 9.39
C PRO A 71 -3.79 -8.07 8.09
N TYR A 72 -2.69 -8.72 7.71
CA TYR A 72 -2.68 -9.68 6.61
C TYR A 72 -3.01 -11.07 7.15
N THR A 73 -4.10 -11.67 6.67
CA THR A 73 -4.65 -12.91 7.20
C THR A 73 -4.50 -14.09 6.24
N ALA A 74 -4.79 -15.30 6.73
CA ALA A 74 -4.78 -16.50 5.89
C ALA A 74 -5.74 -16.41 4.69
N SER A 75 -6.91 -15.76 4.85
CA SER A 75 -7.85 -15.56 3.74
C SER A 75 -7.27 -14.70 2.63
N HIS A 76 -6.47 -13.68 2.97
CA HIS A 76 -5.73 -12.88 1.99
C HIS A 76 -4.68 -13.72 1.26
N ALA A 77 -3.93 -14.54 2.00
CA ALA A 77 -2.92 -15.42 1.44
C ALA A 77 -3.54 -16.48 0.49
N TYR A 78 -4.70 -17.04 0.82
CA TYR A 78 -5.41 -17.97 -0.07
C TYR A 78 -5.80 -17.31 -1.41
N ARG A 79 -6.06 -16.01 -1.42
CA ARG A 79 -6.37 -15.27 -2.65
C ARG A 79 -5.21 -15.28 -3.66
N LEU A 80 -3.96 -15.45 -3.21
CA LEU A 80 -2.79 -15.51 -4.08
C LEU A 80 -2.80 -16.71 -5.03
N PHE A 81 -3.39 -17.85 -4.65
CA PHE A 81 -3.40 -19.06 -5.47
C PHE A 81 -4.08 -18.88 -6.82
N GLY A 82 -5.10 -18.03 -6.90
CA GLY A 82 -5.80 -17.73 -8.15
C GLY A 82 -5.47 -16.37 -8.76
N LEU A 83 -4.49 -15.64 -8.19
CA LEU A 83 -4.16 -14.29 -8.65
C LEU A 83 -3.33 -14.34 -9.93
N PRO A 84 -3.77 -13.70 -11.06
CA PRO A 84 -2.98 -13.63 -12.29
C PRO A 84 -1.57 -13.09 -12.06
N LEU A 85 -0.61 -13.53 -12.86
CA LEU A 85 0.80 -13.14 -12.75
C LEU A 85 1.11 -11.89 -13.59
N HIS A 86 0.37 -10.81 -13.38
CA HIS A 86 0.66 -9.51 -14.00
C HIS A 86 1.80 -8.77 -13.28
N HIS A 87 1.91 -8.98 -11.98
CA HIS A 87 2.96 -8.44 -11.12
C HIS A 87 3.79 -9.58 -10.52
N THR A 88 5.12 -9.42 -10.48
CA THR A 88 6.06 -10.43 -9.97
C THR A 88 6.56 -10.14 -8.56
N ASP A 89 6.48 -8.87 -8.09
CA ASP A 89 6.89 -8.51 -6.75
C ASP A 89 6.00 -9.21 -5.70
N PRO A 90 6.56 -9.96 -4.76
CA PRO A 90 5.77 -10.72 -3.78
C PRO A 90 5.01 -9.85 -2.79
N PHE A 91 5.50 -8.65 -2.46
CA PHE A 91 4.81 -7.73 -1.55
C PHE A 91 3.61 -7.10 -2.26
N ASP A 92 3.81 -6.59 -3.48
CA ASP A 92 2.72 -6.01 -4.27
C ASP A 92 1.61 -7.03 -4.55
N ARG A 93 1.97 -8.28 -4.85
CA ARG A 93 0.98 -9.35 -5.04
C ARG A 93 0.14 -9.59 -3.78
N GLN A 94 0.74 -9.56 -2.60
CA GLN A 94 0.03 -9.69 -1.33
C GLN A 94 -0.90 -8.50 -1.07
N ILE A 95 -0.44 -7.28 -1.33
CA ILE A 95 -1.24 -6.05 -1.20
C ILE A 95 -2.43 -6.09 -2.16
N ILE A 96 -2.23 -6.51 -3.42
CA ILE A 96 -3.29 -6.69 -4.42
C ILE A 96 -4.31 -7.74 -3.95
N ALA A 97 -3.85 -8.89 -3.47
CA ALA A 97 -4.72 -9.95 -2.96
C ALA A 97 -5.58 -9.48 -1.79
N GLN A 98 -5.01 -8.71 -0.87
CA GLN A 98 -5.72 -8.13 0.26
C GLN A 98 -6.74 -7.09 -0.21
N ALA A 99 -6.36 -6.15 -1.09
CA ALA A 99 -7.25 -5.12 -1.60
C ALA A 99 -8.47 -5.72 -2.32
N LEU A 100 -8.26 -6.76 -3.12
CA LEU A 100 -9.33 -7.50 -3.79
C LEU A 100 -10.24 -8.26 -2.81
N ALA A 101 -9.67 -8.86 -1.75
CA ALA A 101 -10.44 -9.61 -0.76
C ALA A 101 -11.31 -8.69 0.11
N GLU A 102 -10.81 -7.50 0.43
CA GLU A 102 -11.47 -6.49 1.26
C GLU A 102 -12.34 -5.53 0.44
N ALA A 103 -12.30 -5.61 -0.90
CA ALA A 103 -12.95 -4.66 -1.83
C ALA A 103 -12.55 -3.20 -1.54
N ILE A 104 -11.26 -2.97 -1.29
CA ILE A 104 -10.70 -1.65 -0.93
C ILE A 104 -9.96 -1.07 -2.14
N PRO A 105 -10.25 0.19 -2.55
CA PRO A 105 -9.44 0.89 -3.55
C PRO A 105 -7.99 1.05 -3.09
N ILE A 106 -7.06 1.02 -4.06
CA ILE A 106 -5.63 1.17 -3.77
C ILE A 106 -5.07 2.44 -4.40
N VAL A 107 -4.29 3.18 -3.60
CA VAL A 107 -3.53 4.34 -4.07
C VAL A 107 -2.14 3.85 -4.44
N THR A 108 -1.82 3.87 -5.72
CA THR A 108 -0.53 3.42 -6.27
C THR A 108 -0.24 4.06 -7.61
N SER A 109 1.04 4.34 -7.88
CA SER A 109 1.53 4.78 -9.20
C SER A 109 1.85 3.62 -10.14
N ASP A 110 1.84 2.39 -9.66
CA ASP A 110 2.20 1.23 -10.47
C ASP A 110 1.05 0.81 -11.39
N GLU A 111 1.23 1.05 -12.68
CA GLU A 111 0.26 0.71 -13.74
C GLU A 111 -0.10 -0.78 -13.79
N LYS A 112 0.76 -1.67 -13.30
CA LYS A 112 0.48 -3.12 -13.27
C LYS A 112 -0.71 -3.46 -12.38
N PHE A 113 -1.00 -2.67 -11.37
CA PHE A 113 -2.17 -2.85 -10.50
C PHE A 113 -3.48 -2.75 -11.28
N LYS A 114 -3.54 -1.91 -12.31
CA LYS A 114 -4.72 -1.75 -13.18
C LYS A 114 -5.05 -3.00 -14.01
N LEU A 115 -4.11 -3.92 -14.15
CA LEU A 115 -4.32 -5.17 -14.89
C LEU A 115 -5.15 -6.20 -14.11
N TYR A 116 -5.36 -5.99 -12.81
CA TYR A 116 -6.12 -6.90 -11.97
C TYR A 116 -7.60 -6.56 -11.99
N LYS A 117 -8.40 -7.43 -12.60
CA LYS A 117 -9.85 -7.25 -12.68
C LYS A 117 -10.49 -7.15 -11.30
N GLY A 118 -11.29 -6.11 -11.10
CA GLY A 118 -12.00 -5.85 -9.84
C GLY A 118 -11.19 -5.03 -8.84
N LEU A 119 -9.92 -4.69 -9.12
CA LEU A 119 -9.13 -3.78 -8.31
C LEU A 119 -9.37 -2.34 -8.78
N GLU A 120 -9.82 -1.47 -7.89
CA GLU A 120 -9.92 -0.04 -8.13
C GLU A 120 -8.58 0.63 -7.78
N VAL A 121 -7.99 1.34 -8.74
CA VAL A 121 -6.72 2.04 -8.60
C VAL A 121 -6.96 3.55 -8.66
N ILE A 122 -6.40 4.25 -7.69
CA ILE A 122 -6.44 5.72 -7.59
C ILE A 122 -5.03 6.24 -7.83
N TRP A 123 -4.88 6.97 -8.95
CA TRP A 123 -3.63 7.68 -9.27
C TRP A 123 -3.84 8.81 -10.26
#